data_b73d7f9a4c09a8011848aaa5f893cf40
#
_entry.id   b73d7f9a4c09a8011848aaa5f893cf40
#
_cell.length_a   1.000
_cell.length_b   1.000
_cell.length_c   1.000
_cell.angle_alpha   90.00
_cell.angle_beta   90.00
_cell.angle_gamma   90.00
#
_symmetry.space_group_name_H-M   'P 1'
#
loop_
_entity.id
_entity.type
_entity.pdbx_description
1 polymer ?
#
loop_
_entity_poly.entity_id
_entity_poly.type
_entity_poly.pdbx_seq_one_letter_code
_entity_poly.pdbx_strand_id
1 'polypeptide(L)'
;MSQPEEKSKFDRSGKARTNERKYPYIVELPVHLNGLDVKLSRQITTFHKSRHIQVRYGRIVVRNGENYYRWCFPDLSLARAFREQFSGELCKSA
;
A
#
# COMPACT_ATOMS: atom_id res chain seq x y z
N MET A 1 -25.51 5.12 -13.65
CA MET A 1 -25.02 4.97 -13.34
C MET A 1 -24.10 4.76 -13.28
N SER A 2 -23.60 4.58 -13.17
CA SER A 2 -22.68 4.34 -13.10
C SER A 2 -21.89 4.27 -12.45
N GLN A 3 -21.26 4.01 -12.06
CA GLN A 3 -20.46 3.96 -11.49
C GLN A 3 -19.46 4.08 -11.46
N PRO A 4 -19.19 4.11 -11.09
CA PRO A 4 -18.13 4.47 -11.06
C PRO A 4 -17.13 3.89 -10.56
N GLU A 5 -16.93 3.32 -10.51
CA GLU A 5 -16.14 2.80 -10.11
C GLU A 5 -15.05 2.85 -10.23
N GLU A 6 -14.66 3.18 -10.82
CA GLU A 6 -13.55 3.30 -10.96
C GLU A 6 -12.91 3.90 -10.06
N LYS A 7 -13.09 4.10 -9.23
CA LYS A 7 -12.46 4.58 -8.31
C LYS A 7 -11.21 4.00 -8.23
N SER A 8 -10.39 4.27 -7.46
CA SER A 8 -9.08 3.78 -7.29
C SER A 8 -9.08 2.34 -6.91
N LYS A 9 -8.15 1.55 -7.37
CA LYS A 9 -8.05 0.23 -6.95
C LYS A 9 -7.68 0.11 -5.55
N PHE A 10 -7.02 1.11 -4.97
CA PHE A 10 -6.60 1.06 -3.59
C PHE A 10 -7.77 1.19 -2.64
N ASP A 11 -8.82 1.81 -3.10
CA ASP A 11 -9.94 2.09 -2.21
C ASP A 11 -11.17 1.29 -2.54
N ARG A 12 -11.02 0.06 -2.95
CA ARG A 12 -12.13 -0.74 -3.24
C ARG A 12 -12.74 -1.19 -1.98
N SER A 13 -13.97 -1.06 -1.88
CA SER A 13 -14.63 -1.32 -0.63
C SER A 13 -14.37 -2.73 -0.17
N GLY A 14 -14.09 -2.92 1.05
CA GLY A 14 -13.92 -4.22 1.66
C GLY A 14 -12.59 -4.86 1.39
N LYS A 15 -12.09 -4.75 0.18
CA LYS A 15 -10.86 -5.41 -0.14
C LYS A 15 -9.68 -4.83 0.61
N ALA A 16 -9.59 -3.53 0.67
CA ALA A 16 -8.50 -2.88 1.39
C ALA A 16 -8.56 -3.22 2.87
N ARG A 17 -9.74 -3.19 3.45
CA ARG A 17 -9.88 -3.52 4.86
C ARG A 17 -9.57 -4.97 5.13
N THR A 18 -9.98 -5.84 4.23
CA THR A 18 -9.68 -7.26 4.36
C THR A 18 -8.17 -7.48 4.34
N ASN A 19 -7.48 -6.80 3.43
CA ASN A 19 -6.03 -6.93 3.34
C ASN A 19 -5.36 -6.48 4.62
N GLU A 20 -5.81 -5.37 5.19
CA GLU A 20 -5.20 -4.86 6.42
C GLU A 20 -5.43 -5.81 7.57
N ARG A 21 -6.56 -6.49 7.57
CA ARG A 21 -6.86 -7.43 8.62
C ARG A 21 -6.08 -8.72 8.49
N LYS A 22 -5.98 -9.23 7.27
CA LYS A 22 -5.27 -10.49 7.03
C LYS A 22 -3.77 -10.33 7.02
N TYR A 23 -3.29 -9.18 6.61
CA TYR A 23 -1.86 -8.92 6.49
C TYR A 23 -1.54 -7.65 7.27
N PRO A 24 -1.47 -7.76 8.60
CA PRO A 24 -1.43 -6.58 9.46
C PRO A 24 -0.11 -5.84 9.52
N TYR A 25 0.90 -6.33 8.85
CA TYR A 25 2.18 -5.63 8.83
C TYR A 25 2.16 -4.65 7.66
N ILE A 26 1.84 -3.41 7.98
CA ILE A 26 1.48 -2.42 6.98
C ILE A 26 2.53 -1.33 6.91
N VAL A 27 2.90 -0.95 5.69
CA VAL A 27 3.84 0.16 5.47
C VAL A 27 3.13 1.23 4.67
N GLU A 28 3.26 2.47 5.12
CA GLU A 28 2.69 3.62 4.42
C GLU A 28 3.76 4.39 3.70
N LEU A 29 3.43 4.85 2.51
CA LEU A 29 4.29 5.78 1.78
C LEU A 29 3.47 6.98 1.35
N PRO A 30 4.04 8.18 1.46
CA PRO A 30 3.32 9.36 0.99
C PRO A 30 3.29 9.34 -0.53
N VAL A 31 2.18 9.76 -1.10
CA VAL A 31 2.00 9.74 -2.53
C VAL A 31 1.47 11.07 -2.98
N HIS A 32 2.07 11.61 -4.03
CA HIS A 32 1.64 12.90 -4.55
C HIS A 32 0.25 12.83 -5.13
N LEU A 33 -0.34 13.97 -5.35
CA LEU A 33 -1.67 14.04 -5.90
C LEU A 33 -1.81 13.28 -7.20
N ASN A 34 -0.78 13.24 -7.98
CA ASN A 34 -0.82 12.55 -9.25
C ASN A 34 -0.67 11.04 -9.16
N GLY A 35 -0.55 10.54 -7.97
CA GLY A 35 -0.40 9.11 -7.76
C GLY A 35 1.05 8.70 -7.73
N LEU A 36 1.27 7.41 -7.83
CA LEU A 36 2.63 6.88 -7.75
C LEU A 36 3.40 7.21 -9.01
N ASP A 37 4.62 7.63 -8.80
CA ASP A 37 5.56 7.81 -9.87
C ASP A 37 5.81 6.47 -10.57
N VAL A 38 5.96 6.48 -11.86
CA VAL A 38 6.16 5.27 -12.65
C VAL A 38 7.37 4.48 -12.18
N LYS A 39 8.45 5.19 -11.92
CA LYS A 39 9.66 4.55 -11.47
C LYS A 39 9.46 3.87 -10.12
N LEU A 40 8.84 4.57 -9.21
CA LEU A 40 8.57 4.02 -7.88
C LEU A 40 7.63 2.83 -7.97
N SER A 41 6.61 2.94 -8.79
CA SER A 41 5.65 1.86 -8.96
C SER A 41 6.34 0.61 -9.46
N ARG A 42 7.27 0.77 -10.40
CA ARG A 42 8.01 -0.34 -10.95
C ARG A 42 8.91 -0.98 -9.91
N GLN A 43 9.54 -0.15 -9.11
CA GLN A 43 10.41 -0.65 -8.04
C GLN A 43 9.62 -1.44 -7.00
N ILE A 44 8.43 -0.98 -6.69
CA ILE A 44 7.58 -1.67 -5.73
C ILE A 44 7.14 -3.02 -6.29
N THR A 45 6.78 -3.05 -7.55
CA THR A 45 6.41 -4.29 -8.19
C THR A 45 7.58 -5.29 -8.17
N THR A 46 8.77 -4.80 -8.47
CA THR A 46 9.95 -5.64 -8.48
C THR A 46 10.25 -6.18 -7.09
N PHE A 47 10.07 -5.36 -6.07
CA PHE A 47 10.27 -5.80 -4.69
C PHE A 47 9.39 -7.02 -4.40
N HIS A 48 8.12 -6.93 -4.77
CA HIS A 48 7.19 -8.02 -4.50
C HIS A 48 7.51 -9.25 -5.33
N LYS A 49 7.80 -9.04 -6.59
CA LYS A 49 8.11 -10.16 -7.46
C LYS A 49 9.35 -10.92 -7.03
N SER A 50 10.37 -10.21 -6.64
CA SER A 50 11.61 -10.86 -6.25
C SER A 50 11.46 -11.69 -4.99
N ARG A 51 10.44 -11.40 -4.20
CA ARG A 51 10.19 -12.14 -2.98
C ARG A 51 9.02 -13.08 -3.09
N HIS A 52 8.49 -13.22 -4.31
CA HIS A 52 7.38 -14.15 -4.59
C HIS A 52 6.16 -13.88 -3.73
N ILE A 53 5.83 -12.61 -3.57
CA ILE A 53 4.61 -12.25 -2.84
C ILE A 53 3.75 -11.38 -3.71
N GLN A 54 2.47 -11.39 -3.43
CA GLN A 54 1.53 -10.56 -4.16
C GLN A 54 1.46 -9.19 -3.56
N VAL A 55 1.23 -8.19 -4.41
CA VAL A 55 1.04 -6.83 -3.94
C VAL A 55 -0.35 -6.75 -3.33
N ARG A 56 -0.43 -6.31 -2.08
CA ARG A 56 -1.71 -6.15 -1.41
C ARG A 56 -1.81 -4.76 -0.84
N TYR A 57 -2.82 -4.05 -1.27
CA TYR A 57 -3.00 -2.65 -0.88
C TYR A 57 -3.96 -2.55 0.29
N GLY A 58 -3.67 -1.62 1.19
CA GLY A 58 -4.61 -1.25 2.23
C GLY A 58 -5.36 -0.01 1.83
N ARG A 59 -5.95 0.66 2.80
CA ARG A 59 -6.73 1.86 2.54
C ARG A 59 -5.80 3.04 2.26
N ILE A 60 -6.32 3.99 1.50
CA ILE A 60 -5.62 5.24 1.30
C ILE A 60 -5.98 6.13 2.47
N VAL A 61 -4.97 6.69 3.10
CA VAL A 61 -5.18 7.53 4.26
C VAL A 61 -4.74 8.95 3.95
N VAL A 62 -5.55 9.93 4.37
CA VAL A 62 -5.22 11.33 4.17
C VAL A 62 -4.93 11.95 5.53
N ARG A 63 -3.76 12.56 5.67
CA ARG A 63 -3.38 13.26 6.88
C ARG A 63 -2.75 14.57 6.51
N ASN A 64 -3.21 15.63 7.11
CA ASN A 64 -2.66 16.97 6.87
C ASN A 64 -2.59 17.31 5.38
N GLY A 65 -3.61 16.87 4.64
CA GLY A 65 -3.65 17.14 3.21
C GLY A 65 -2.77 16.27 2.35
N GLU A 66 -2.13 15.29 2.94
CA GLU A 66 -1.29 14.39 2.18
C GLU A 66 -1.89 13.01 2.11
N ASN A 67 -1.73 12.37 0.98
CA ASN A 67 -2.23 11.02 0.77
C ASN A 67 -1.15 10.01 1.10
N TYR A 68 -1.54 8.96 1.80
CA TYR A 68 -0.64 7.88 2.13
C TYR A 68 -1.24 6.60 1.63
N TYR A 69 -0.45 5.85 0.85
CA TYR A 69 -0.88 4.54 0.37
C TYR A 69 -0.30 3.49 1.29
N ARG A 70 -1.05 2.43 1.51
CA ARG A 70 -0.64 1.36 2.41
C ARG A 70 -0.41 0.08 1.65
N TRP A 71 0.70 -0.59 1.98
CA TRP A 71 1.00 -1.91 1.45
C TRP A 71 1.01 -2.87 2.62
N CYS A 72 0.33 -4.02 2.45
CA CYS A 72 0.15 -4.99 3.52
C CYS A 72 0.99 -6.22 3.27
N PHE A 73 1.62 -6.69 4.32
CA PHE A 73 2.57 -7.81 4.21
C PHE A 73 2.21 -8.94 5.16
N PRO A 74 2.56 -10.18 4.76
CA PRO A 74 2.24 -11.35 5.59
C PRO A 74 3.12 -11.49 6.81
N ASP A 75 4.29 -10.86 6.83
CA ASP A 75 5.11 -10.92 8.02
C ASP A 75 5.93 -9.66 8.21
N LEU A 76 6.44 -9.52 9.41
CA LEU A 76 7.13 -8.30 9.81
C LEU A 76 8.43 -8.08 9.08
N SER A 77 9.14 -9.14 8.77
CA SER A 77 10.43 -8.95 8.12
C SER A 77 10.27 -8.42 6.71
N LEU A 78 9.23 -8.83 6.00
CA LEU A 78 8.96 -8.28 4.68
C LEU A 78 8.56 -6.81 4.78
N ALA A 79 7.73 -6.49 5.77
CA ALA A 79 7.33 -5.11 5.97
C ALA A 79 8.51 -4.22 6.29
N ARG A 80 9.42 -4.70 7.10
CA ARG A 80 10.61 -3.93 7.44
C ARG A 80 11.50 -3.72 6.24
N ALA A 81 11.68 -4.76 5.42
CA ALA A 81 12.51 -4.62 4.24
C ALA A 81 11.92 -3.60 3.28
N PHE A 82 10.60 -3.63 3.12
CA PHE A 82 9.93 -2.67 2.27
C PHE A 82 10.08 -1.26 2.83
N ARG A 83 9.86 -1.11 4.12
CA ARG A 83 9.99 0.19 4.76
C ARG A 83 11.39 0.76 4.56
N GLU A 84 12.40 -0.07 4.72
CA GLU A 84 13.77 0.40 4.58
C GLU A 84 14.11 0.77 3.16
N GLN A 85 13.67 -0.02 2.21
CA GLN A 85 13.99 0.26 0.84
C GLN A 85 13.30 1.52 0.32
N PHE A 86 12.08 1.76 0.76
CA PHE A 86 11.28 2.86 0.21
C PHE A 86 11.08 4.02 1.19
N SER A 87 11.72 3.97 2.32
CA SER A 87 11.64 5.03 3.32
C SER A 87 10.20 5.28 3.79
N GLY A 88 9.47 4.21 3.98
CA GLY A 88 8.11 4.32 4.45
C GLY A 88 8.00 4.27 5.95
N GLU A 89 6.79 4.22 6.44
CA GLU A 89 6.51 4.14 7.86
C GLU A 89 5.74 2.88 8.16
N LEU A 90 6.21 2.15 9.15
CA LEU A 90 5.52 0.95 9.57
C LEU A 90 4.35 1.34 10.45
N CYS A 91 3.15 0.90 10.08
CA CYS A 91 1.96 1.20 10.84
C CYS A 91 1.66 0.11 11.82
N LYS A 92 1.20 0.52 13.02
CA LYS A 92 0.76 -0.43 13.95
C LYS A 92 -0.62 -0.72 13.59
N SER A 93 -0.96 -1.92 13.34
CA SER A 93 -2.32 -2.18 13.05
C SER A 93 -2.99 -2.35 14.35
N ALA A 94 -3.84 -1.68 14.64
CA ALA A 94 -4.41 -1.66 15.94
C ALA A 94 -5.34 -2.73 16.25
#